data_9c233e73767c370b6728c5415a660dff
#
_entry.id   9c233e73767c370b6728c5415a660dff
#
_cell.length_a   1.000
_cell.length_b   1.000
_cell.length_c   1.000
_cell.angle_alpha   90.00
_cell.angle_beta   90.00
_cell.angle_gamma   90.00
#
_symmetry.space_group_name_H-M   'P 1'
#
loop_
_entity.id
_entity.type
_entity.pdbx_description
1 polymer ?
#
loop_
_entity_poly.entity_id
_entity_poly.type
_entity_poly.pdbx_seq_one_letter_code
_entity_poly.pdbx_strand_id
1 'polypeptide(L)'
;VAHVGHCHPKVVEAQRKQSGLLNTNTRYLHPELVRYAERLCGLFPEPLNVCFLVCTGSEANELALRLAQAYTQAQGMVVVDVGYHGHTKSLIDLSPYKHNGPGGKGAPDSVRTTPMPDLYRGVYRESHPDPGSAYGKKVIEHAESLANSRAGLAGFICESILSCGGQIVLPENYLKTAYAGIRKLGGLCIADEVQVGFGRVGKTFWGFELQGVVPDIVTLGKPIGNGHPLAAVITTAEIAEAFAN
;
A
#
# COMPACT_ATOMS: atom_id res chain seq x y z
N VAL A 1 14.95 5.05 2.64
CA VAL A 1 15.70 4.97 1.38
C VAL A 1 15.97 6.37 0.87
N ALA A 2 17.23 6.73 0.70
CA ALA A 2 17.65 7.99 0.09
C ALA A 2 17.53 7.88 -1.43
N HIS A 3 16.39 8.22 -2.00
CA HIS A 3 16.02 7.94 -3.39
C HIS A 3 16.86 8.71 -4.41
N VAL A 4 17.13 9.99 -4.15
CA VAL A 4 17.93 10.85 -5.03
C VAL A 4 19.41 10.96 -4.59
N GLY A 5 19.80 10.14 -3.62
CA GLY A 5 21.17 10.08 -3.09
C GLY A 5 21.27 10.49 -1.63
N HIS A 6 22.22 9.87 -0.93
CA HIS A 6 22.55 10.20 0.46
C HIS A 6 23.10 11.64 0.54
N CYS A 7 22.61 12.41 1.50
CA CYS A 7 22.99 13.81 1.71
C CYS A 7 22.92 14.69 0.44
N HIS A 8 21.91 14.48 -0.41
CA HIS A 8 21.75 15.25 -1.65
C HIS A 8 21.73 16.76 -1.35
N PRO A 9 22.61 17.60 -1.94
CA PRO A 9 22.81 19.00 -1.55
C PRO A 9 21.54 19.84 -1.53
N LYS A 10 20.66 19.69 -2.53
CA LYS A 10 19.37 20.43 -2.60
C LYS A 10 18.41 20.04 -1.48
N VAL A 11 18.41 18.77 -1.05
CA VAL A 11 17.55 18.30 0.06
C VAL A 11 18.07 18.86 1.38
N VAL A 12 19.38 18.77 1.60
CA VAL A 12 20.03 19.31 2.82
C VAL A 12 19.82 20.84 2.94
N GLU A 13 19.98 21.58 1.84
CA GLU A 13 19.80 23.03 1.84
C GLU A 13 18.33 23.43 2.07
N ALA A 14 17.37 22.73 1.45
CA ALA A 14 15.94 22.96 1.68
C ALA A 14 15.58 22.74 3.15
N GLN A 15 16.08 21.68 3.78
CA GLN A 15 15.88 21.41 5.21
C GLN A 15 16.47 22.53 6.07
N ARG A 16 17.74 22.91 5.82
CA ARG A 16 18.43 23.96 6.58
C ARG A 16 17.64 25.28 6.55
N LYS A 17 17.20 25.68 5.35
CA LYS A 17 16.40 26.89 5.16
C LYS A 17 15.09 26.81 5.90
N GLN A 18 14.33 25.72 5.70
CA GLN A 18 13.00 25.57 6.28
C GLN A 18 13.01 25.48 7.80
N SER A 19 14.00 24.81 8.39
CA SER A 19 14.14 24.71 9.86
C SER A 19 14.32 26.06 10.54
N GLY A 20 14.87 27.05 9.83
CA GLY A 20 15.04 28.43 10.34
C GLY A 20 13.82 29.33 10.13
N LEU A 21 12.84 28.90 9.33
CA LEU A 21 11.65 29.68 9.00
C LEU A 21 10.42 29.24 9.80
N LEU A 22 10.08 27.97 9.71
CA LEU A 22 8.93 27.39 10.37
C LEU A 22 9.15 25.89 10.55
N ASN A 23 9.26 25.44 11.78
CA ASN A 23 9.37 24.03 12.16
C ASN A 23 8.47 23.76 13.36
N THR A 24 7.19 23.53 13.10
CA THR A 24 6.18 23.30 14.12
C THR A 24 5.06 22.39 13.59
N ASN A 25 3.94 22.31 14.29
CA ASN A 25 2.83 21.42 13.95
C ASN A 25 1.97 21.97 12.78
N THR A 26 1.10 21.10 12.24
CA THR A 26 0.25 21.37 11.08
C THR A 26 -0.89 22.36 11.30
N ARG A 27 -1.09 22.88 12.52
CA ARG A 27 -2.09 23.93 12.81
C ARG A 27 -1.71 25.29 12.24
N TYR A 28 -0.44 25.48 11.90
CA TYR A 28 0.04 26.70 11.26
C TYR A 28 0.02 26.51 9.74
N LEU A 29 -0.51 27.48 9.02
CA LEU A 29 -0.55 27.46 7.57
C LEU A 29 0.86 27.45 6.99
N HIS A 30 1.13 26.48 6.13
CA HIS A 30 2.42 26.32 5.48
C HIS A 30 2.21 26.11 3.96
N PRO A 31 2.66 27.04 3.11
CA PRO A 31 2.39 26.99 1.68
C PRO A 31 2.99 25.75 1.00
N GLU A 32 4.16 25.28 1.48
CA GLU A 32 4.81 24.11 0.89
C GLU A 32 4.04 22.80 1.16
N LEU A 33 3.31 22.72 2.26
CA LEU A 33 2.46 21.56 2.55
C LEU A 33 1.33 21.44 1.51
N VAL A 34 0.65 22.54 1.22
CA VAL A 34 -0.44 22.60 0.23
C VAL A 34 0.11 22.29 -1.17
N ARG A 35 1.16 23.00 -1.59
CA ARG A 35 1.82 22.77 -2.89
C ARG A 35 2.29 21.33 -3.07
N TYR A 36 2.80 20.73 -1.99
CA TYR A 36 3.28 19.36 -2.04
C TYR A 36 2.12 18.38 -2.21
N ALA A 37 1.04 18.53 -1.44
CA ALA A 37 -0.15 17.70 -1.56
C ALA A 37 -0.78 17.81 -2.96
N GLU A 38 -0.96 19.01 -3.49
CA GLU A 38 -1.46 19.26 -4.86
C GLU A 38 -0.56 18.59 -5.91
N ARG A 39 0.75 18.82 -5.81
CA ARG A 39 1.70 18.22 -6.74
C ARG A 39 1.71 16.70 -6.66
N LEU A 40 1.62 16.15 -5.46
CA LEU A 40 1.61 14.71 -5.24
C LEU A 40 0.35 14.06 -5.82
N CYS A 41 -0.84 14.61 -5.52
CA CYS A 41 -2.11 14.15 -6.10
C CYS A 41 -2.10 14.23 -7.63
N GLY A 42 -1.54 15.31 -8.20
CA GLY A 42 -1.42 15.46 -9.65
C GLY A 42 -0.54 14.42 -10.37
N LEU A 43 0.15 13.55 -9.65
CA LEU A 43 0.92 12.43 -10.19
C LEU A 43 0.13 11.11 -10.20
N PHE A 44 -1.09 11.12 -9.70
CA PHE A 44 -1.94 9.92 -9.65
C PHE A 44 -3.03 9.98 -10.72
N PRO A 45 -3.47 8.83 -11.23
CA PRO A 45 -4.64 8.76 -12.07
C PRO A 45 -5.92 9.06 -11.27
N GLU A 46 -6.91 9.64 -11.93
CA GLU A 46 -8.25 9.76 -11.33
C GLU A 46 -8.81 8.38 -10.95
N PRO A 47 -9.54 8.25 -9.84
CA PRO A 47 -10.05 9.30 -8.93
C PRO A 47 -9.19 9.56 -7.67
N LEU A 48 -7.91 9.23 -7.68
CA LEU A 48 -6.98 9.34 -6.54
C LEU A 48 -6.53 10.80 -6.33
N ASN A 49 -7.28 11.59 -5.59
CA ASN A 49 -7.12 13.04 -5.49
C ASN A 49 -7.10 13.62 -4.07
N VAL A 50 -7.15 12.77 -3.03
CA VAL A 50 -7.04 13.18 -1.63
C VAL A 50 -5.74 12.66 -1.02
N CYS A 51 -5.00 13.54 -0.34
CA CYS A 51 -3.70 13.24 0.29
C CYS A 51 -3.75 13.44 1.81
N PHE A 52 -3.39 12.41 2.55
CA PHE A 52 -3.08 12.49 3.98
C PHE A 52 -1.57 12.36 4.17
N LEU A 53 -0.96 13.33 4.86
CA LEU A 53 0.47 13.29 5.18
C LEU A 53 0.70 12.73 6.58
N VAL A 54 1.62 11.79 6.69
CA VAL A 54 2.05 11.14 7.94
C VAL A 54 3.57 11.00 7.95
N CYS A 55 4.16 10.41 8.99
CA CYS A 55 5.61 10.38 9.15
C CYS A 55 6.28 9.10 8.68
N THR A 56 5.58 7.97 8.70
CA THR A 56 6.17 6.65 8.40
C THR A 56 5.26 5.81 7.50
N GLY A 57 5.85 4.85 6.77
CA GLY A 57 5.07 3.87 6.01
C GLY A 57 4.16 3.02 6.90
N SER A 58 4.53 2.78 8.16
CA SER A 58 3.66 2.11 9.13
C SER A 58 2.42 2.94 9.45
N GLU A 59 2.57 4.25 9.68
CA GLU A 59 1.42 5.15 9.88
C GLU A 59 0.56 5.25 8.61
N ALA A 60 1.17 5.26 7.43
CA ALA A 60 0.44 5.28 6.17
C ALA A 60 -0.41 4.01 5.99
N ASN A 61 0.15 2.83 6.21
CA ASN A 61 -0.59 1.57 6.11
C ASN A 61 -1.63 1.41 7.23
N GLU A 62 -1.36 1.88 8.45
CA GLU A 62 -2.34 1.93 9.53
C GLU A 62 -3.54 2.82 9.18
N LEU A 63 -3.27 4.00 8.61
CA LEU A 63 -4.33 4.90 8.15
C LEU A 63 -5.11 4.28 6.98
N ALA A 64 -4.44 3.65 6.01
CA ALA A 64 -5.09 2.95 4.90
C ALA A 64 -6.03 1.83 5.39
N LEU A 65 -5.60 1.05 6.39
CA LEU A 65 -6.44 0.04 7.03
C LEU A 65 -7.68 0.67 7.66
N ARG A 66 -7.52 1.75 8.42
CA ARG A 66 -8.63 2.46 9.06
C ARG A 66 -9.60 3.06 8.05
N LEU A 67 -9.10 3.65 6.96
CA LEU A 67 -9.92 4.15 5.85
C LEU A 67 -10.75 3.03 5.22
N ALA A 68 -10.14 1.89 4.93
CA ALA A 68 -10.83 0.74 4.36
C ALA A 68 -11.92 0.21 5.31
N GLN A 69 -11.61 0.06 6.59
CA GLN A 69 -12.55 -0.40 7.61
C GLN A 69 -13.71 0.58 7.82
N ALA A 70 -13.45 1.88 7.84
CA ALA A 70 -14.49 2.91 7.97
C ALA A 70 -15.41 2.93 6.74
N TYR A 71 -14.88 2.81 5.54
CA TYR A 71 -15.66 2.81 4.32
C TYR A 71 -16.53 1.55 4.18
N THR A 72 -15.97 0.37 4.42
CA THR A 72 -16.64 -0.91 4.20
C THR A 72 -17.46 -1.39 5.40
N GLN A 73 -17.27 -0.79 6.58
CA GLN A 73 -17.82 -1.24 7.86
C GLN A 73 -17.44 -2.70 8.19
N ALA A 74 -16.32 -3.17 7.70
CA ALA A 74 -15.79 -4.52 7.86
C ALA A 74 -14.34 -4.50 8.39
N GLN A 75 -13.84 -5.65 8.88
CA GLN A 75 -12.53 -5.76 9.50
C GLN A 75 -11.56 -6.66 8.72
N GLY A 76 -12.08 -7.51 7.85
CA GLY A 76 -11.35 -8.59 7.21
C GLY A 76 -10.40 -8.09 6.11
N MET A 77 -9.15 -8.55 6.14
CA MET A 77 -8.13 -8.21 5.14
C MET A 77 -7.53 -9.44 4.50
N VAL A 78 -7.36 -9.41 3.18
CA VAL A 78 -6.53 -10.36 2.45
C VAL A 78 -5.13 -9.77 2.30
N VAL A 79 -4.10 -10.57 2.59
CA VAL A 79 -2.68 -10.20 2.49
C VAL A 79 -1.91 -11.26 1.69
N VAL A 80 -0.76 -10.90 1.15
CA VAL A 80 0.09 -11.82 0.38
C VAL A 80 1.12 -12.47 1.30
N ASP A 81 1.34 -13.78 1.17
CA ASP A 81 2.38 -14.48 1.93
C ASP A 81 3.74 -13.80 1.80
N VAL A 82 4.49 -13.78 2.91
CA VAL A 82 5.76 -13.04 3.08
C VAL A 82 5.63 -11.51 2.93
N GLY A 83 4.43 -10.95 2.74
CA GLY A 83 4.20 -9.50 2.69
C GLY A 83 4.55 -8.81 4.00
N TYR A 84 5.00 -7.55 3.92
CA TYR A 84 5.35 -6.72 5.07
C TYR A 84 4.83 -5.30 4.90
N HIS A 85 3.94 -4.88 5.80
CA HIS A 85 3.26 -3.59 5.72
C HIS A 85 3.57 -2.63 6.86
N GLY A 86 4.40 -3.03 7.82
CA GLY A 86 4.79 -2.18 8.94
C GLY A 86 4.88 -2.93 10.28
N HIS A 87 5.11 -2.17 11.36
CA HIS A 87 5.39 -2.75 12.68
C HIS A 87 4.48 -2.22 13.81
N THR A 88 3.39 -1.51 13.49
CA THR A 88 2.32 -1.28 14.47
C THR A 88 1.62 -2.60 14.80
N LYS A 89 0.87 -2.65 15.90
CA LYS A 89 0.20 -3.88 16.31
C LYS A 89 -0.68 -4.46 15.21
N SER A 90 -1.54 -3.64 14.60
CA SER A 90 -2.44 -4.06 13.52
C SER A 90 -1.68 -4.51 12.28
N LEU A 91 -0.57 -3.84 11.94
CA LEU A 91 0.21 -4.18 10.76
C LEU A 91 1.09 -5.41 10.93
N ILE A 92 1.48 -5.76 12.16
CA ILE A 92 2.09 -7.08 12.44
C ILE A 92 1.10 -8.18 12.07
N ASP A 93 -0.18 -8.02 12.41
CA ASP A 93 -1.24 -8.95 12.07
C ASP A 93 -1.49 -9.06 10.55
N LEU A 94 -1.23 -7.98 9.79
CA LEU A 94 -1.30 -7.92 8.32
C LEU A 94 -0.01 -8.28 7.60
N SER A 95 1.07 -8.59 8.32
CA SER A 95 2.38 -8.87 7.74
C SER A 95 2.77 -10.34 7.93
N PRO A 96 2.47 -11.24 6.98
CA PRO A 96 2.87 -12.65 7.07
C PRO A 96 4.37 -12.84 7.30
N TYR A 97 5.20 -11.98 6.76
CA TYR A 97 6.64 -11.92 7.08
C TYR A 97 6.92 -11.88 8.60
N LYS A 98 6.01 -11.27 9.38
CA LYS A 98 6.15 -11.15 10.83
C LYS A 98 5.36 -12.22 11.60
N HIS A 99 4.06 -12.33 11.33
CA HIS A 99 3.21 -13.23 12.12
C HIS A 99 3.48 -14.73 11.86
N ASN A 100 4.03 -15.08 10.69
CA ASN A 100 4.52 -16.44 10.38
C ASN A 100 6.03 -16.61 10.64
N GLY A 101 6.76 -15.52 10.94
CA GLY A 101 8.19 -15.56 11.24
C GLY A 101 8.51 -15.95 12.69
N PRO A 102 9.81 -15.96 13.07
CA PRO A 102 10.23 -16.27 14.42
C PRO A 102 9.55 -15.39 15.48
N GLY A 103 8.91 -16.02 16.47
CA GLY A 103 8.14 -15.32 17.51
C GLY A 103 6.74 -14.84 17.10
N GLY A 104 6.33 -15.11 15.87
CA GLY A 104 4.98 -14.81 15.37
C GLY A 104 3.93 -15.75 15.99
N LYS A 105 2.67 -15.29 15.97
CA LYS A 105 1.52 -16.04 16.55
C LYS A 105 0.52 -16.49 15.47
N GLY A 106 0.90 -16.39 14.19
CA GLY A 106 0.00 -16.63 13.06
C GLY A 106 -0.94 -15.44 12.78
N ALA A 107 -1.72 -15.57 11.73
CA ALA A 107 -2.72 -14.58 11.35
C ALA A 107 -3.94 -14.62 12.28
N PRO A 108 -4.54 -13.46 12.66
CA PRO A 108 -5.82 -13.45 13.34
C PRO A 108 -6.97 -13.88 12.42
N ASP A 109 -8.14 -14.19 12.99
CA ASP A 109 -9.32 -14.66 12.24
C ASP A 109 -9.83 -13.65 11.18
N SER A 110 -9.52 -12.38 11.34
CA SER A 110 -9.84 -11.32 10.38
C SER A 110 -8.85 -11.21 9.22
N VAL A 111 -7.81 -12.03 9.15
CA VAL A 111 -6.79 -11.97 8.09
C VAL A 111 -6.74 -13.29 7.34
N ARG A 112 -6.68 -13.21 6.01
CA ARG A 112 -6.42 -14.35 5.13
C ARG A 112 -5.15 -14.10 4.34
N THR A 113 -4.26 -15.09 4.35
CA THR A 113 -3.00 -15.03 3.62
C THR A 113 -3.13 -15.81 2.31
N THR A 114 -2.98 -15.12 1.18
CA THR A 114 -2.96 -15.73 -0.16
C THR A 114 -1.53 -16.11 -0.55
N PRO A 115 -1.32 -17.14 -1.37
CA PRO A 115 0.02 -17.52 -1.82
C PRO A 115 0.77 -16.38 -2.51
N MET A 116 2.07 -16.28 -2.27
CA MET A 116 2.96 -15.36 -2.97
C MET A 116 2.99 -15.68 -4.48
N PRO A 117 2.77 -14.70 -5.37
CA PRO A 117 2.72 -14.90 -6.82
C PRO A 117 4.13 -15.00 -7.43
N ASP A 118 4.91 -15.98 -6.99
CA ASP A 118 6.26 -16.28 -7.45
C ASP A 118 6.22 -17.28 -8.61
N LEU A 119 6.63 -16.85 -9.81
CA LEU A 119 6.66 -17.69 -11.01
C LEU A 119 7.76 -18.75 -10.97
N TYR A 120 8.78 -18.57 -10.13
CA TYR A 120 9.90 -19.49 -10.03
C TYR A 120 9.67 -20.61 -9.00
N ARG A 121 9.22 -20.27 -7.78
CA ARG A 121 9.07 -21.21 -6.66
C ARG A 121 7.62 -21.47 -6.25
N GLY A 122 6.70 -20.61 -6.70
CA GLY A 122 5.31 -20.65 -6.27
C GLY A 122 4.49 -21.79 -6.86
N VAL A 123 3.21 -21.77 -6.52
CA VAL A 123 2.23 -22.81 -6.91
C VAL A 123 1.96 -22.78 -8.43
N TYR A 124 1.84 -21.56 -9.01
CA TYR A 124 1.67 -21.38 -10.44
C TYR A 124 2.95 -20.79 -11.03
N ARG A 125 3.71 -21.64 -11.73
CA ARG A 125 5.01 -21.26 -12.29
C ARG A 125 4.88 -20.66 -13.68
N GLU A 126 5.98 -20.18 -14.24
CA GLU A 126 6.06 -19.59 -15.59
C GLU A 126 5.46 -20.52 -16.69
N SER A 127 5.50 -21.84 -16.48
CA SER A 127 4.88 -22.82 -17.40
C SER A 127 3.35 -22.85 -17.36
N HIS A 128 2.71 -22.21 -16.41
CA HIS A 128 1.25 -22.11 -16.35
C HIS A 128 0.74 -21.15 -17.44
N PRO A 129 -0.35 -21.45 -18.16
CA PRO A 129 -0.84 -20.61 -19.27
C PRO A 129 -1.16 -19.15 -18.87
N ASP A 130 -1.71 -18.94 -17.66
CA ASP A 130 -1.99 -17.62 -17.09
C ASP A 130 -1.80 -17.67 -15.57
N PRO A 131 -0.55 -17.58 -15.09
CA PRO A 131 -0.25 -17.72 -13.67
C PRO A 131 -0.77 -16.52 -12.86
N GLY A 132 -0.79 -15.33 -13.43
CA GLY A 132 -1.26 -14.14 -12.76
C GLY A 132 -2.73 -14.20 -12.42
N SER A 133 -3.59 -14.55 -13.40
CA SER A 133 -5.01 -14.74 -13.12
C SER A 133 -5.25 -15.89 -12.15
N ALA A 134 -4.46 -16.97 -12.21
CA ALA A 134 -4.58 -18.09 -11.29
C ALA A 134 -4.29 -17.67 -9.84
N TYR A 135 -3.23 -16.90 -9.61
CA TYR A 135 -2.95 -16.29 -8.30
C TYR A 135 -4.02 -15.26 -7.89
N GLY A 136 -4.50 -14.43 -8.82
CA GLY A 136 -5.58 -13.48 -8.57
C GLY A 136 -6.88 -14.17 -8.11
N LYS A 137 -7.21 -15.33 -8.65
CA LYS A 137 -8.35 -16.14 -8.18
C LYS A 137 -8.17 -16.64 -6.75
N LYS A 138 -6.93 -16.94 -6.31
CA LYS A 138 -6.67 -17.28 -4.90
C LYS A 138 -6.95 -16.11 -3.96
N VAL A 139 -6.66 -14.88 -4.36
CA VAL A 139 -7.07 -13.68 -3.62
C VAL A 139 -8.59 -13.64 -3.45
N ILE A 140 -9.34 -13.92 -4.54
CA ILE A 140 -10.81 -13.90 -4.54
C ILE A 140 -11.38 -14.99 -3.62
N GLU A 141 -10.86 -16.22 -3.66
CA GLU A 141 -11.27 -17.33 -2.78
C GLU A 141 -11.14 -16.94 -1.28
N HIS A 142 -10.03 -16.30 -0.92
CA HIS A 142 -9.82 -15.81 0.45
C HIS A 142 -10.73 -14.63 0.81
N ALA A 143 -10.99 -13.74 -0.14
CA ALA A 143 -11.91 -12.62 0.05
C ALA A 143 -13.37 -13.10 0.24
N GLU A 144 -13.82 -14.08 -0.53
CA GLU A 144 -15.14 -14.72 -0.37
C GLU A 144 -15.28 -15.37 1.02
N SER A 145 -14.22 -16.04 1.50
CA SER A 145 -14.18 -16.61 2.85
C SER A 145 -14.36 -15.53 3.94
N LEU A 146 -13.74 -14.35 3.78
CA LEU A 146 -13.91 -13.23 4.71
C LEU A 146 -15.29 -12.57 4.60
N ALA A 147 -15.75 -12.32 3.38
CA ALA A 147 -17.07 -11.72 3.14
C ALA A 147 -18.21 -12.53 3.80
N ASN A 148 -18.07 -13.86 3.84
CA ASN A 148 -19.01 -14.76 4.50
C ASN A 148 -18.73 -15.00 6.00
N SER A 149 -17.71 -14.34 6.58
CA SER A 149 -17.35 -14.44 7.99
C SER A 149 -17.92 -13.28 8.80
N ARG A 150 -17.82 -13.36 10.14
CA ARG A 150 -18.17 -12.26 11.04
C ARG A 150 -17.33 -11.00 10.83
N ALA A 151 -16.10 -11.14 10.31
CA ALA A 151 -15.20 -10.02 10.06
C ALA A 151 -15.64 -9.18 8.86
N GLY A 152 -16.36 -9.77 7.90
CA GLY A 152 -16.63 -9.13 6.61
C GLY A 152 -15.34 -8.96 5.79
N LEU A 153 -15.41 -8.24 4.67
CA LEU A 153 -14.27 -7.94 3.81
C LEU A 153 -14.03 -6.43 3.76
N ALA A 154 -12.96 -5.95 4.41
CA ALA A 154 -12.52 -4.56 4.27
C ALA A 154 -11.66 -4.36 3.01
N GLY A 155 -10.79 -5.31 2.68
CA GLY A 155 -10.01 -5.17 1.46
C GLY A 155 -8.88 -6.17 1.28
N PHE A 156 -8.06 -5.84 0.29
CA PHE A 156 -6.82 -6.53 -0.07
C PHE A 156 -5.68 -5.54 -0.09
N ILE A 157 -4.60 -5.81 0.64
CA ILE A 157 -3.36 -5.02 0.60
C ILE A 157 -2.23 -5.83 -0.02
N CYS A 158 -1.51 -5.20 -0.95
CA CYS A 158 -0.38 -5.82 -1.64
C CYS A 158 0.71 -4.80 -1.94
N GLU A 159 1.97 -5.16 -1.69
CA GLU A 159 3.11 -4.44 -2.23
C GLU A 159 3.13 -4.61 -3.77
N SER A 160 3.32 -3.53 -4.52
CA SER A 160 3.36 -3.60 -6.00
C SER A 160 4.56 -4.39 -6.56
N ILE A 161 5.59 -4.59 -5.74
CA ILE A 161 6.64 -5.61 -5.87
C ILE A 161 6.90 -6.11 -4.45
N LEU A 162 6.83 -7.41 -4.23
CA LEU A 162 6.96 -8.01 -2.90
C LEU A 162 8.41 -7.96 -2.43
N SER A 163 8.74 -6.97 -1.61
CA SER A 163 10.11 -6.68 -1.22
C SER A 163 10.70 -7.71 -0.26
N CYS A 164 10.02 -8.00 0.85
CA CYS A 164 10.47 -9.01 1.83
C CYS A 164 10.38 -10.44 1.28
N GLY A 165 9.52 -10.67 0.30
CA GLY A 165 9.39 -11.93 -0.42
C GLY A 165 10.58 -12.25 -1.35
N GLY A 166 11.48 -11.30 -1.60
CA GLY A 166 12.64 -11.49 -2.48
C GLY A 166 12.62 -10.64 -3.76
N GLN A 167 11.96 -9.48 -3.71
CA GLN A 167 11.77 -8.57 -4.86
C GLN A 167 10.96 -9.24 -6.00
N ILE A 168 9.90 -9.93 -5.63
CA ILE A 168 9.04 -10.65 -6.58
C ILE A 168 8.21 -9.64 -7.37
N VAL A 169 8.44 -9.62 -8.68
CA VAL A 169 7.63 -8.85 -9.64
C VAL A 169 6.31 -9.60 -9.85
N LEU A 170 5.20 -8.90 -9.70
CA LEU A 170 3.87 -9.49 -9.84
C LEU A 170 3.64 -9.95 -11.29
N PRO A 171 3.15 -11.18 -11.51
CA PRO A 171 2.86 -11.66 -12.86
C PRO A 171 1.73 -10.86 -13.52
N GLU A 172 1.74 -10.79 -14.83
CA GLU A 172 0.71 -10.12 -15.62
C GLU A 172 -0.69 -10.61 -15.25
N ASN A 173 -1.69 -9.72 -15.24
CA ASN A 173 -3.08 -9.97 -14.85
C ASN A 173 -3.33 -10.26 -13.35
N TYR A 174 -2.31 -10.34 -12.48
CA TYR A 174 -2.51 -10.66 -11.07
C TYR A 174 -3.39 -9.62 -10.36
N LEU A 175 -2.95 -8.36 -10.32
CA LEU A 175 -3.74 -7.30 -9.67
C LEU A 175 -5.04 -7.00 -10.41
N LYS A 176 -5.06 -7.13 -11.73
CA LYS A 176 -6.27 -6.93 -12.54
C LYS A 176 -7.38 -7.90 -12.13
N THR A 177 -7.04 -9.18 -11.99
CA THR A 177 -7.98 -10.22 -11.55
C THR A 177 -8.37 -10.04 -10.09
N ALA A 178 -7.39 -9.82 -9.20
CA ALA A 178 -7.62 -9.65 -7.77
C ALA A 178 -8.51 -8.44 -7.49
N TYR A 179 -8.20 -7.25 -8.04
CA TYR A 179 -8.94 -6.02 -7.80
C TYR A 179 -10.38 -6.10 -8.28
N ALA A 180 -10.60 -6.70 -9.45
CA ALA A 180 -11.96 -6.92 -9.95
C ALA A 180 -12.80 -7.79 -9.00
N GLY A 181 -12.21 -8.84 -8.44
CA GLY A 181 -12.90 -9.73 -7.49
C GLY A 181 -13.13 -9.07 -6.13
N ILE A 182 -12.13 -8.38 -5.58
CA ILE A 182 -12.24 -7.65 -4.30
C ILE A 182 -13.35 -6.61 -4.36
N ARG A 183 -13.38 -5.78 -5.40
CA ARG A 183 -14.42 -4.74 -5.57
C ARG A 183 -15.80 -5.34 -5.76
N LYS A 184 -15.93 -6.45 -6.49
CA LYS A 184 -17.21 -7.16 -6.65
C LYS A 184 -17.78 -7.64 -5.31
N LEU A 185 -16.92 -7.93 -4.35
CA LEU A 185 -17.29 -8.34 -2.98
C LEU A 185 -17.44 -7.16 -2.01
N GLY A 186 -17.30 -5.92 -2.48
CA GLY A 186 -17.44 -4.71 -1.68
C GLY A 186 -16.20 -4.29 -0.90
N GLY A 187 -15.07 -4.97 -1.08
CA GLY A 187 -13.79 -4.63 -0.45
C GLY A 187 -12.99 -3.61 -1.26
N LEU A 188 -12.00 -2.97 -0.62
CA LEU A 188 -11.09 -1.99 -1.22
C LEU A 188 -9.74 -2.61 -1.58
N CYS A 189 -9.10 -2.04 -2.61
CA CYS A 189 -7.78 -2.44 -3.09
C CYS A 189 -6.72 -1.42 -2.63
N ILE A 190 -5.77 -1.86 -1.82
CA ILE A 190 -4.70 -1.03 -1.26
C ILE A 190 -3.37 -1.41 -1.91
N ALA A 191 -2.75 -0.46 -2.62
CA ALA A 191 -1.40 -0.62 -3.15
C ALA A 191 -0.39 -0.07 -2.15
N ASP A 192 0.46 -0.93 -1.61
CA ASP A 192 1.60 -0.53 -0.79
C ASP A 192 2.79 -0.16 -1.71
N GLU A 193 2.94 1.14 -1.97
CA GLU A 193 4.04 1.73 -2.75
C GLU A 193 5.19 2.24 -1.86
N VAL A 194 5.18 1.91 -0.58
CA VAL A 194 6.18 2.39 0.41
C VAL A 194 7.60 2.08 -0.03
N GLN A 195 7.84 1.03 -0.79
CA GLN A 195 9.16 0.66 -1.29
C GLN A 195 9.37 0.93 -2.77
N VAL A 196 8.33 0.84 -3.60
CA VAL A 196 8.47 0.82 -5.08
C VAL A 196 7.99 2.06 -5.80
N GLY A 197 7.34 2.99 -5.12
CA GLY A 197 6.91 4.24 -5.71
C GLY A 197 8.05 5.18 -6.17
N PHE A 198 7.68 6.28 -6.78
CA PHE A 198 8.58 7.35 -7.24
C PHE A 198 9.54 6.93 -8.35
N GLY A 199 9.07 6.17 -9.34
CA GLY A 199 9.85 5.80 -10.52
C GLY A 199 10.89 4.71 -10.29
N ARG A 200 10.87 4.00 -9.15
CA ARG A 200 11.82 2.93 -8.84
C ARG A 200 11.80 1.79 -9.85
N VAL A 201 10.65 1.50 -10.43
CA VAL A 201 10.47 0.43 -11.43
C VAL A 201 10.92 0.82 -12.84
N GLY A 202 11.23 2.09 -13.08
CA GLY A 202 11.79 2.62 -14.34
C GLY A 202 10.77 2.84 -15.45
N LYS A 203 9.83 1.94 -15.69
CA LYS A 203 8.81 2.06 -16.74
C LYS A 203 7.67 3.02 -16.39
N THR A 204 7.28 3.04 -15.12
CA THR A 204 6.16 3.82 -14.60
C THR A 204 6.58 4.58 -13.35
N PHE A 205 5.79 5.58 -12.93
CA PHE A 205 6.08 6.32 -11.72
C PHE A 205 5.63 5.56 -10.47
N TRP A 206 4.52 4.82 -10.56
CA TRP A 206 4.00 3.94 -9.52
C TRP A 206 4.10 2.48 -9.95
N GLY A 207 4.37 1.58 -9.00
CA GLY A 207 4.52 0.15 -9.30
C GLY A 207 3.22 -0.52 -9.74
N PHE A 208 2.06 -0.11 -9.20
CA PHE A 208 0.75 -0.67 -9.59
C PHE A 208 0.41 -0.41 -11.08
N GLU A 209 0.96 0.64 -11.68
CA GLU A 209 0.75 0.96 -13.10
C GLU A 209 1.31 -0.12 -14.03
N LEU A 210 2.31 -0.92 -13.58
CA LEU A 210 2.81 -2.07 -14.34
C LEU A 210 1.73 -3.12 -14.61
N GLN A 211 0.71 -3.18 -13.75
CA GLN A 211 -0.42 -4.11 -13.86
C GLN A 211 -1.63 -3.51 -14.59
N GLY A 212 -1.55 -2.24 -15.03
CA GLY A 212 -2.65 -1.53 -15.70
C GLY A 212 -3.90 -1.38 -14.85
N VAL A 213 -3.74 -1.17 -13.54
CA VAL A 213 -4.83 -1.01 -12.57
C VAL A 213 -4.71 0.31 -11.82
N VAL A 214 -5.82 0.77 -11.25
CA VAL A 214 -5.87 1.90 -10.31
C VAL A 214 -6.39 1.34 -8.98
N PRO A 215 -5.63 1.42 -7.87
CA PRO A 215 -6.10 1.03 -6.54
C PRO A 215 -7.10 2.06 -5.98
N ASP A 216 -7.75 1.73 -4.86
CA ASP A 216 -8.64 2.62 -4.13
C ASP A 216 -7.88 3.46 -3.11
N ILE A 217 -6.80 2.90 -2.57
CA ILE A 217 -5.89 3.54 -1.62
C ILE A 217 -4.44 3.22 -2.02
N VAL A 218 -3.56 4.21 -1.96
CA VAL A 218 -2.12 4.05 -2.16
C VAL A 218 -1.38 4.54 -0.93
N THR A 219 -0.43 3.77 -0.43
CA THR A 219 0.43 4.17 0.68
C THR A 219 1.85 4.44 0.21
N LEU A 220 2.44 5.51 0.70
CA LEU A 220 3.76 6.00 0.32
C LEU A 220 4.65 6.14 1.56
N GLY A 221 5.93 5.89 1.37
CA GLY A 221 6.93 6.05 2.43
C GLY A 221 8.34 6.05 1.86
N LYS A 222 9.32 5.72 2.64
CA LYS A 222 10.76 5.59 2.29
C LYS A 222 11.29 6.64 1.30
N PRO A 223 11.12 6.49 -0.06
CA PRO A 223 11.65 7.44 -1.03
C PRO A 223 11.11 8.86 -0.90
N ILE A 224 9.84 9.01 -0.52
CA ILE A 224 9.12 10.30 -0.47
C ILE A 224 9.86 11.37 0.35
N GLY A 225 10.47 10.97 1.47
CA GLY A 225 11.19 11.88 2.37
C GLY A 225 12.69 11.97 2.10
N ASN A 226 13.25 11.15 1.20
CA ASN A 226 14.69 11.02 0.95
C ASN A 226 15.54 10.95 2.23
N GLY A 227 15.09 10.20 3.22
CA GLY A 227 15.73 10.07 4.53
C GLY A 227 15.03 10.83 5.66
N HIS A 228 14.15 11.77 5.35
CA HIS A 228 13.31 12.46 6.34
C HIS A 228 12.04 11.65 6.65
N PRO A 229 11.46 11.83 7.85
CA PRO A 229 10.22 11.17 8.26
C PRO A 229 9.04 11.81 7.52
N LEU A 230 8.73 11.26 6.35
CA LEU A 230 7.59 11.64 5.53
C LEU A 230 6.99 10.41 4.88
N ALA A 231 5.68 10.32 4.92
CA ALA A 231 4.88 9.31 4.26
C ALA A 231 3.51 9.91 3.88
N ALA A 232 2.75 9.23 3.08
CA ALA A 232 1.42 9.69 2.67
C ALA A 232 0.47 8.54 2.38
N VAL A 233 -0.82 8.84 2.45
CA VAL A 233 -1.90 8.01 1.91
C VAL A 233 -2.62 8.82 0.85
N ILE A 234 -2.79 8.24 -0.33
CA ILE A 234 -3.57 8.82 -1.42
C ILE A 234 -4.81 7.97 -1.61
N THR A 235 -5.97 8.62 -1.73
CA THR A 235 -7.25 7.94 -1.88
C THR A 235 -8.26 8.81 -2.63
N THR A 236 -9.49 8.33 -2.76
CA THR A 236 -10.60 9.07 -3.38
C THR A 236 -11.30 9.97 -2.38
N ALA A 237 -12.00 10.99 -2.86
CA ALA A 237 -12.83 11.86 -2.01
C ALA A 237 -13.90 11.06 -1.25
N GLU A 238 -14.54 10.10 -1.92
CA GLU A 238 -15.58 9.25 -1.32
C GLU A 238 -15.08 8.47 -0.09
N ILE A 239 -13.90 7.83 -0.20
CA ILE A 239 -13.31 7.08 0.92
C ILE A 239 -12.86 8.02 2.05
N ALA A 240 -12.31 9.18 1.70
CA ALA A 240 -11.89 10.18 2.68
C ALA A 240 -13.08 10.76 3.46
N GLU A 241 -14.20 11.03 2.79
CA GLU A 241 -15.44 11.54 3.40
C GLU A 241 -16.08 10.50 4.33
N ALA A 242 -16.11 9.22 3.94
CA ALA A 242 -16.59 8.14 4.80
C ALA A 242 -15.78 7.99 6.10
N PHE A 243 -14.52 8.37 6.08
CA PHE A 243 -13.65 8.35 7.27
C PHE A 243 -13.82 9.59 8.17
N ALA A 244 -14.25 10.71 7.62
CA ALA A 244 -14.44 11.97 8.34
C ALA A 244 -15.75 12.02 9.12
N ASN A 245 -16.73 11.19 8.79
CA ASN A 245 -18.05 11.08 9.41
C ASN A 245 -18.12 9.92 10.41
#